data_6a7a5f4edb9e8201f0e63d20ab7e8603
#
_entry.id   6a7a5f4edb9e8201f0e63d20ab7e8603
#
_cell.length_a   1.000
_cell.length_b   1.000
_cell.length_c   1.000
_cell.angle_alpha   90.00
_cell.angle_beta   90.00
_cell.angle_gamma   90.00
#
_symmetry.space_group_name_H-M   'P 1'
#
loop_
_entity.id
_entity.type
_entity.pdbx_description
1 polymer ?
#
loop_
_entity_poly.entity_id
_entity_poly.type
_entity_poly.pdbx_seq_one_letter_code
_entity_poly.pdbx_strand_id
1 'polypeptide(L)'
;MRIKLFSNYLSLLCLTACVWVSCSQNREKKSGKKDHTPVMRLTTTTIEVPQSYVADVQAVQFVEVKPKVEGFVEAVLVDEGEHVKKGQVLFKLSSAELYEEVKEAQAHHKQAQAELKMAEVEVDRIKRLVEKDIISPIRLEQAMAEADVARLQVQQAKSRLQRAETNFSYTTITAPFEGYVDRIPFKVGSLVTPSSLLTSLTDVSDMFAYFKINEKEYLEYKRTQLSGIDQPEYNNLELILSDQSTYRYKGKVETVEGDFERGTGSIAFRARFANPERLLRHGVSGKIRMLTKMENVVLVPQQSTFEIQDFTYVYTVAEDGKVSVRSFEPLARHGSYYVTQDLPDQTVIVYEGVQMITDGMTINPDMVDGATIRRQLESSNEIENNK
;
A
#
# COMPACT_ATOMS: atom_id res chain seq x y z
N MET A 1 77.10 -14.72 64.84
CA MET A 1 75.99 -14.25 64.01
C MET A 1 76.51 -13.67 62.68
N ARG A 2 77.47 -14.36 61.98
CA ARG A 2 78.12 -13.90 60.73
C ARG A 2 78.30 -15.00 59.66
N ILE A 3 77.68 -16.14 59.84
CA ILE A 3 77.86 -17.28 58.91
C ILE A 3 76.62 -17.61 58.09
N LYS A 4 75.41 -17.04 58.42
CA LYS A 4 74.16 -17.24 57.68
C LYS A 4 73.94 -16.29 56.46
N LEU A 5 74.70 -15.24 56.35
CA LEU A 5 74.55 -14.26 55.23
C LEU A 5 75.29 -14.65 53.94
N PHE A 6 76.35 -15.48 54.04
CA PHE A 6 77.13 -15.89 52.87
C PHE A 6 76.47 -17.00 52.07
N SER A 7 75.63 -17.84 52.66
CA SER A 7 74.94 -18.95 51.97
C SER A 7 73.80 -18.45 51.03
N ASN A 8 73.18 -17.35 51.40
CA ASN A 8 72.04 -16.81 50.56
C ASN A 8 72.51 -16.06 49.33
N TYR A 9 73.71 -15.46 49.34
CA TYR A 9 74.27 -14.80 48.14
C TYR A 9 74.81 -15.79 47.09
N LEU A 10 75.24 -16.95 47.49
CA LEU A 10 75.79 -17.98 46.57
C LEU A 10 74.65 -18.72 45.87
N SER A 11 73.47 -18.87 46.48
CA SER A 11 72.27 -19.45 45.83
C SER A 11 71.60 -18.47 44.90
N LEU A 12 71.67 -17.15 45.15
CA LEU A 12 71.10 -16.12 44.29
C LEU A 12 71.96 -15.92 43.02
N LEU A 13 73.28 -16.09 43.10
CA LEU A 13 74.19 -15.98 41.95
C LEU A 13 74.07 -17.17 40.97
N CYS A 14 73.78 -18.41 41.46
CA CYS A 14 73.48 -19.55 40.60
C CYS A 14 72.13 -19.46 39.89
N LEU A 15 71.12 -18.78 40.48
CA LEU A 15 69.81 -18.63 39.86
C LEU A 15 69.83 -17.57 38.70
N THR A 16 70.73 -16.59 38.77
CA THR A 16 70.86 -15.57 37.68
C THR A 16 71.66 -16.05 36.49
N ALA A 17 72.59 -17.09 36.68
CA ALA A 17 73.35 -17.66 35.59
C ALA A 17 72.54 -18.61 34.68
N CYS A 18 71.43 -19.19 35.17
CA CYS A 18 70.56 -20.08 34.37
C CYS A 18 69.61 -19.37 33.43
N VAL A 19 69.40 -18.03 33.58
CA VAL A 19 68.46 -17.28 32.73
C VAL A 19 69.12 -16.85 31.41
N TRP A 20 70.41 -16.87 31.25
CA TRP A 20 71.12 -16.41 30.07
C TRP A 20 71.48 -17.50 29.03
N VAL A 21 71.12 -18.74 29.22
CA VAL A 21 71.43 -19.83 28.29
C VAL A 21 70.18 -20.27 27.46
N SER A 22 69.01 -19.71 27.68
CA SER A 22 67.76 -20.18 27.01
C SER A 22 67.25 -19.29 25.87
N CYS A 23 68.11 -18.57 25.17
CA CYS A 23 67.68 -17.80 23.98
C CYS A 23 68.64 -18.03 22.79
N SER A 24 68.84 -19.30 22.43
CA SER A 24 69.41 -19.69 21.13
C SER A 24 68.56 -20.82 20.57
N GLN A 25 67.28 -20.63 20.41
CA GLN A 25 66.41 -21.50 19.61
C GLN A 25 66.23 -20.92 18.22
N ASN A 26 66.93 -21.59 17.35
CA ASN A 26 66.80 -21.74 15.94
C ASN A 26 65.43 -21.13 15.41
N ARG A 27 65.45 -19.91 14.86
CA ARG A 27 64.43 -19.48 13.95
C ARG A 27 64.60 -20.29 12.68
N GLU A 28 64.06 -21.52 12.68
CA GLU A 28 63.68 -22.11 11.41
C GLU A 28 62.80 -21.07 10.67
N LYS A 29 63.35 -20.55 9.59
CA LYS A 29 62.53 -19.91 8.55
C LYS A 29 61.49 -20.96 8.17
N LYS A 30 60.25 -20.82 8.74
CA LYS A 30 59.07 -21.43 8.12
C LYS A 30 59.13 -20.96 6.68
N SER A 31 59.56 -21.86 5.81
CA SER A 31 59.36 -21.75 4.37
C SER A 31 57.93 -21.27 4.15
N GLY A 32 57.76 -20.05 3.62
CA GLY A 32 56.47 -19.50 3.35
C GLY A 32 55.68 -20.50 2.49
N LYS A 33 54.67 -21.13 3.08
CA LYS A 33 53.54 -21.56 2.31
C LYS A 33 53.17 -20.30 1.50
N LYS A 34 53.38 -20.33 0.19
CA LYS A 34 52.89 -19.26 -0.68
C LYS A 34 51.43 -19.15 -0.34
N ASP A 35 51.06 -18.11 0.42
CA ASP A 35 49.65 -17.85 0.76
C ASP A 35 48.93 -17.59 -0.55
N HIS A 36 48.26 -18.64 -1.05
CA HIS A 36 47.37 -18.53 -2.18
C HIS A 36 46.16 -17.74 -1.73
N THR A 37 45.95 -16.60 -2.33
CA THR A 37 44.81 -15.75 -2.03
C THR A 37 43.64 -16.17 -2.92
N PRO A 38 42.50 -16.62 -2.37
CA PRO A 38 41.35 -16.98 -3.15
C PRO A 38 40.83 -15.77 -3.91
N VAL A 39 40.72 -15.89 -5.21
CA VAL A 39 40.18 -14.84 -6.09
C VAL A 39 39.04 -15.38 -6.94
N MET A 40 38.06 -14.58 -7.27
CA MET A 40 36.96 -14.96 -8.15
C MET A 40 36.83 -14.03 -9.33
N ARG A 41 36.34 -14.57 -10.42
CA ARG A 41 35.99 -13.78 -11.60
C ARG A 41 34.53 -13.40 -11.54
N LEU A 42 34.25 -12.12 -11.64
CA LEU A 42 32.90 -11.61 -11.73
C LEU A 42 32.35 -11.84 -13.14
N THR A 43 31.07 -12.18 -13.23
CA THR A 43 30.37 -12.36 -14.52
C THR A 43 29.09 -11.57 -14.51
N THR A 44 28.84 -10.89 -15.61
CA THR A 44 27.57 -10.18 -15.80
C THR A 44 26.43 -11.17 -15.92
N THR A 45 25.35 -10.89 -15.24
CA THR A 45 24.15 -11.72 -15.21
C THR A 45 22.89 -10.87 -15.17
N THR A 46 21.73 -11.51 -15.38
CA THR A 46 20.43 -10.91 -15.16
C THR A 46 19.80 -11.58 -13.96
N ILE A 47 19.28 -10.80 -13.03
CA ILE A 47 18.62 -11.30 -11.83
C ILE A 47 17.29 -10.62 -11.60
N GLU A 48 16.43 -11.26 -10.82
CA GLU A 48 15.21 -10.65 -10.29
C GLU A 48 15.44 -10.34 -8.82
N VAL A 49 15.31 -9.05 -8.47
CA VAL A 49 15.48 -8.57 -7.10
C VAL A 49 14.11 -8.26 -6.51
N PRO A 50 13.72 -8.86 -5.38
CA PRO A 50 12.47 -8.56 -4.73
C PRO A 50 12.56 -7.20 -4.03
N GLN A 51 11.69 -6.28 -4.43
CA GLN A 51 11.46 -5.02 -3.74
C GLN A 51 10.15 -5.12 -2.95
N SER A 52 10.15 -4.65 -1.70
CA SER A 52 9.00 -4.75 -0.81
C SER A 52 8.60 -3.37 -0.31
N TYR A 53 7.31 -3.06 -0.45
CA TYR A 53 6.70 -1.80 -0.02
C TYR A 53 5.58 -2.08 0.98
N VAL A 54 5.52 -1.30 2.05
CA VAL A 54 4.38 -1.38 2.98
C VAL A 54 3.12 -0.96 2.24
N ALA A 55 2.06 -1.72 2.42
CA ALA A 55 0.78 -1.50 1.76
C ALA A 55 -0.38 -1.48 2.77
N ASP A 56 -1.31 -0.58 2.52
CA ASP A 56 -2.61 -0.51 3.18
C ASP A 56 -3.68 -1.09 2.25
N VAL A 57 -4.40 -2.10 2.73
CA VAL A 57 -5.40 -2.82 1.94
C VAL A 57 -6.79 -2.29 2.28
N GLN A 58 -7.44 -1.73 1.28
CA GLN A 58 -8.76 -1.13 1.41
C GLN A 58 -9.78 -1.83 0.49
N ALA A 59 -11.02 -1.88 0.92
CA ALA A 59 -12.11 -2.38 0.11
C ALA A 59 -12.39 -1.44 -1.09
N VAL A 60 -12.90 -1.99 -2.19
CA VAL A 60 -13.27 -1.21 -3.37
C VAL A 60 -14.33 -0.17 -3.04
N GLN A 61 -15.29 -0.52 -2.19
CA GLN A 61 -16.30 0.40 -1.70
C GLN A 61 -16.43 0.25 -0.17
N PHE A 62 -16.38 1.39 0.50
CA PHE A 62 -16.63 1.52 1.94
C PHE A 62 -17.48 2.76 2.17
N VAL A 63 -18.61 2.62 2.84
CA VAL A 63 -19.53 3.71 3.14
C VAL A 63 -20.04 3.63 4.57
N GLU A 64 -19.98 4.75 5.27
CA GLU A 64 -20.66 4.95 6.54
C GLU A 64 -22.15 5.21 6.28
N VAL A 65 -23.01 4.34 6.80
CA VAL A 65 -24.46 4.46 6.67
C VAL A 65 -24.98 5.35 7.81
N LYS A 66 -25.46 6.54 7.44
CA LYS A 66 -26.03 7.53 8.36
C LYS A 66 -27.46 7.86 7.96
N PRO A 67 -28.39 8.11 8.91
CA PRO A 67 -29.73 8.55 8.60
C PRO A 67 -29.71 9.97 8.04
N LYS A 68 -30.68 10.31 7.18
CA LYS A 68 -30.86 11.67 6.66
C LYS A 68 -31.86 12.50 7.47
N VAL A 69 -32.67 11.82 8.30
CA VAL A 69 -33.67 12.41 9.17
C VAL A 69 -33.47 11.91 10.60
N GLU A 70 -33.88 12.70 11.56
CA GLU A 70 -33.91 12.32 12.96
C GLU A 70 -35.12 11.41 13.25
N GLY A 71 -34.94 10.43 14.14
CA GLY A 71 -36.01 9.54 14.55
C GLY A 71 -35.56 8.40 15.46
N PHE A 72 -36.50 7.69 16.02
CA PHE A 72 -36.20 6.49 16.78
C PHE A 72 -36.07 5.29 15.87
N VAL A 73 -35.11 4.38 16.15
CA VAL A 73 -34.98 3.12 15.44
C VAL A 73 -36.20 2.24 15.78
N GLU A 74 -37.06 2.02 14.79
CA GLU A 74 -38.24 1.15 14.91
C GLU A 74 -37.90 -0.31 14.69
N ALA A 75 -37.07 -0.59 13.69
CA ALA A 75 -36.58 -1.94 13.38
C ALA A 75 -35.18 -1.94 12.81
N VAL A 76 -34.41 -2.97 13.19
CA VAL A 76 -33.12 -3.36 12.59
C VAL A 76 -33.39 -4.66 11.84
N LEU A 77 -33.20 -4.67 10.51
CA LEU A 77 -33.61 -5.78 9.63
C LEU A 77 -32.42 -6.60 9.10
N VAL A 78 -31.24 -6.34 9.64
CA VAL A 78 -29.99 -7.03 9.27
C VAL A 78 -29.16 -7.28 10.52
N ASP A 79 -28.22 -8.22 10.44
CA ASP A 79 -27.30 -8.51 11.54
C ASP A 79 -25.86 -8.09 11.20
N GLU A 80 -25.04 -7.96 12.23
CA GLU A 80 -23.61 -7.67 12.10
C GLU A 80 -22.90 -8.81 11.34
N GLY A 81 -22.11 -8.46 10.32
CA GLY A 81 -21.46 -9.44 9.45
C GLY A 81 -22.35 -10.04 8.35
N GLU A 82 -23.63 -9.67 8.28
CA GLU A 82 -24.55 -10.15 7.24
C GLU A 82 -24.16 -9.57 5.87
N HIS A 83 -24.29 -10.40 4.84
CA HIS A 83 -24.14 -9.99 3.45
C HIS A 83 -25.47 -9.47 2.91
N VAL A 84 -25.51 -8.23 2.47
CA VAL A 84 -26.71 -7.53 1.98
C VAL A 84 -26.60 -7.18 0.51
N LYS A 85 -27.73 -7.14 -0.19
CA LYS A 85 -27.82 -6.72 -1.60
C LYS A 85 -28.10 -5.23 -1.71
N LYS A 86 -27.72 -4.62 -2.81
CA LYS A 86 -28.11 -3.24 -3.13
C LYS A 86 -29.61 -3.05 -3.04
N GLY A 87 -30.05 -2.02 -2.29
CA GLY A 87 -31.46 -1.69 -2.08
C GLY A 87 -32.12 -2.48 -0.95
N GLN A 88 -31.44 -3.46 -0.32
CA GLN A 88 -31.98 -4.17 0.84
C GLN A 88 -32.18 -3.20 2.00
N VAL A 89 -33.32 -3.29 2.68
CA VAL A 89 -33.64 -2.45 3.84
C VAL A 89 -32.78 -2.90 5.03
N LEU A 90 -32.07 -1.95 5.61
CA LEU A 90 -31.19 -2.17 6.78
C LEU A 90 -31.90 -1.75 8.05
N PHE A 91 -32.44 -0.53 8.07
CA PHE A 91 -33.08 0.07 9.24
C PHE A 91 -34.42 0.71 8.85
N LYS A 92 -35.35 0.70 9.79
CA LYS A 92 -36.55 1.55 9.74
C LYS A 92 -36.55 2.50 10.94
N LEU A 93 -36.80 3.76 10.67
CA LEU A 93 -36.99 4.77 11.71
C LEU A 93 -38.47 5.02 11.92
N SER A 94 -38.84 5.46 13.12
CA SER A 94 -40.20 5.92 13.43
C SER A 94 -40.63 6.99 12.42
N SER A 95 -41.76 6.78 11.80
CA SER A 95 -42.23 7.53 10.64
C SER A 95 -43.55 8.25 10.86
N ALA A 96 -44.14 8.16 12.06
CA ALA A 96 -45.49 8.63 12.31
C ALA A 96 -45.67 10.15 11.98
N GLU A 97 -44.75 10.99 12.45
CA GLU A 97 -44.83 12.44 12.20
C GLU A 97 -44.66 12.77 10.71
N LEU A 98 -43.62 12.21 10.07
CA LEU A 98 -43.35 12.42 8.64
C LEU A 98 -44.48 11.87 7.75
N TYR A 99 -45.13 10.79 8.20
CA TYR A 99 -46.30 10.26 7.49
C TYR A 99 -47.49 11.20 7.57
N GLU A 100 -47.75 11.82 8.72
CA GLU A 100 -48.82 12.85 8.83
C GLU A 100 -48.48 14.10 8.00
N GLU A 101 -47.23 14.54 7.91
CA GLU A 101 -46.81 15.61 7.01
C GLU A 101 -47.12 15.29 5.53
N VAL A 102 -46.89 14.04 5.10
CA VAL A 102 -47.26 13.61 3.73
C VAL A 102 -48.77 13.72 3.51
N LYS A 103 -49.58 13.25 4.49
CA LYS A 103 -51.07 13.35 4.38
C LYS A 103 -51.54 14.80 4.30
N GLU A 104 -50.98 15.68 5.13
CA GLU A 104 -51.28 17.10 5.12
C GLU A 104 -50.94 17.72 3.75
N ALA A 105 -49.73 17.51 3.25
CA ALA A 105 -49.30 18.01 1.96
C ALA A 105 -50.16 17.44 0.81
N GLN A 106 -50.59 16.17 0.91
CA GLN A 106 -51.46 15.55 -0.06
C GLN A 106 -52.83 16.19 -0.05
N ALA A 107 -53.40 16.54 1.12
CA ALA A 107 -54.65 17.21 1.26
C ALA A 107 -54.62 18.63 0.61
N HIS A 108 -53.55 19.40 0.89
CA HIS A 108 -53.33 20.70 0.26
C HIS A 108 -53.18 20.62 -1.26
N HIS A 109 -52.47 19.60 -1.78
CA HIS A 109 -52.38 19.39 -3.23
C HIS A 109 -53.75 19.10 -3.86
N LYS A 110 -54.58 18.25 -3.23
CA LYS A 110 -55.95 17.97 -3.69
C LYS A 110 -56.83 19.23 -3.65
N GLN A 111 -56.72 20.07 -2.59
CA GLN A 111 -57.44 21.33 -2.50
C GLN A 111 -57.08 22.27 -3.67
N ALA A 112 -55.76 22.48 -3.91
CA ALA A 112 -55.32 23.34 -5.02
C ALA A 112 -55.79 22.82 -6.39
N GLN A 113 -55.84 21.50 -6.57
CA GLN A 113 -56.40 20.88 -7.80
C GLN A 113 -57.91 21.20 -7.97
N ALA A 114 -58.66 21.18 -6.87
CA ALA A 114 -60.10 21.54 -6.92
C ALA A 114 -60.32 23.01 -7.25
N GLU A 115 -59.48 23.89 -6.68
CA GLU A 115 -59.50 25.35 -6.97
C GLU A 115 -59.17 25.63 -8.44
N LEU A 116 -58.15 25.01 -9.01
CA LEU A 116 -57.82 25.07 -10.43
C LEU A 116 -59.02 24.63 -11.29
N LYS A 117 -59.62 23.48 -10.92
CA LYS A 117 -60.77 22.96 -11.65
C LYS A 117 -61.93 23.93 -11.67
N MET A 118 -62.23 24.64 -10.56
CA MET A 118 -63.25 25.70 -10.51
C MET A 118 -62.87 26.87 -11.44
N ALA A 119 -61.63 27.32 -11.44
CA ALA A 119 -61.12 28.37 -12.30
C ALA A 119 -61.23 28.00 -13.80
N GLU A 120 -60.91 26.79 -14.17
CA GLU A 120 -61.00 26.23 -15.53
C GLU A 120 -62.46 26.20 -16.01
N VAL A 121 -63.43 25.79 -15.15
CA VAL A 121 -64.86 25.77 -15.44
C VAL A 121 -65.31 27.20 -15.64
N GLU A 122 -64.81 28.15 -14.85
CA GLU A 122 -65.16 29.59 -15.02
C GLU A 122 -64.64 30.16 -16.35
N VAL A 123 -63.38 29.83 -16.73
CA VAL A 123 -62.82 30.18 -18.04
C VAL A 123 -63.74 29.69 -19.18
N ASP A 124 -64.16 28.42 -19.13
CA ASP A 124 -65.05 27.82 -20.15
C ASP A 124 -66.39 28.46 -20.18
N ARG A 125 -66.96 28.89 -19.03
CA ARG A 125 -68.24 29.65 -18.96
C ARG A 125 -68.07 31.00 -19.58
N ILE A 126 -67.08 31.80 -19.22
CA ILE A 126 -66.79 33.13 -19.73
C ILE A 126 -66.52 33.09 -21.24
N LYS A 127 -65.71 32.14 -21.71
CA LYS A 127 -65.38 31.91 -23.11
C LYS A 127 -66.68 31.80 -23.97
N ARG A 128 -67.63 30.98 -23.54
CA ARG A 128 -68.89 30.77 -24.23
C ARG A 128 -69.73 32.04 -24.27
N LEU A 129 -69.65 32.92 -23.25
CA LEU A 129 -70.40 34.22 -23.23
C LEU A 129 -69.76 35.28 -24.15
N VAL A 130 -68.41 35.25 -24.23
CA VAL A 130 -67.66 36.13 -25.17
C VAL A 130 -67.95 35.72 -26.62
N GLU A 131 -67.90 34.40 -26.93
CA GLU A 131 -68.26 33.86 -28.26
C GLU A 131 -69.68 34.25 -28.74
N LYS A 132 -70.58 34.61 -27.81
CA LYS A 132 -71.94 35.04 -28.08
C LYS A 132 -72.11 36.59 -28.03
N ASP A 133 -70.96 37.30 -27.92
CA ASP A 133 -70.93 38.79 -27.79
C ASP A 133 -71.75 39.36 -26.59
N ILE A 134 -71.89 38.52 -25.51
CA ILE A 134 -72.60 38.91 -24.30
C ILE A 134 -71.75 39.73 -23.34
N ILE A 135 -70.44 39.44 -23.29
CA ILE A 135 -69.51 40.13 -22.39
C ILE A 135 -68.19 40.47 -23.12
N SER A 136 -67.42 41.42 -22.54
CA SER A 136 -66.18 41.94 -23.11
C SER A 136 -65.07 40.85 -23.08
N PRO A 137 -64.21 40.78 -24.14
CA PRO A 137 -63.05 39.89 -24.18
C PRO A 137 -62.10 40.07 -23.01
N ILE A 138 -62.00 41.25 -22.43
CA ILE A 138 -61.14 41.51 -21.24
C ILE A 138 -61.49 40.59 -20.05
N ARG A 139 -62.77 40.23 -19.93
CA ARG A 139 -63.24 39.31 -18.89
C ARG A 139 -62.70 37.91 -19.08
N LEU A 140 -62.53 37.49 -20.32
CA LEU A 140 -61.86 36.19 -20.60
C LEU A 140 -60.39 36.21 -20.22
N GLU A 141 -59.68 37.28 -20.57
CA GLU A 141 -58.26 37.43 -20.18
C GLU A 141 -58.08 37.40 -18.65
N GLN A 142 -58.98 38.07 -17.91
CA GLN A 142 -59.00 38.07 -16.46
C GLN A 142 -59.22 36.64 -15.91
N ALA A 143 -60.24 35.94 -16.41
CA ALA A 143 -60.49 34.53 -15.96
C ALA A 143 -59.31 33.55 -16.29
N MET A 144 -58.69 33.74 -17.45
CA MET A 144 -57.50 32.97 -17.82
C MET A 144 -56.34 33.25 -16.87
N ALA A 145 -56.08 34.52 -16.51
CA ALA A 145 -55.04 34.87 -15.56
C ALA A 145 -55.34 34.28 -14.16
N GLU A 146 -56.60 34.27 -13.71
CA GLU A 146 -57.00 33.60 -12.46
C GLU A 146 -56.79 32.11 -12.51
N ALA A 147 -57.08 31.44 -13.63
CA ALA A 147 -56.78 30.01 -13.83
C ALA A 147 -55.27 29.71 -13.84
N ASP A 148 -54.44 30.59 -14.41
CA ASP A 148 -53.00 30.48 -14.40
C ASP A 148 -52.43 30.62 -12.97
N VAL A 149 -52.96 31.53 -12.15
CA VAL A 149 -52.61 31.64 -10.72
C VAL A 149 -52.95 30.33 -10.00
N ALA A 150 -54.16 29.79 -10.19
CA ALA A 150 -54.57 28.51 -9.60
C ALA A 150 -53.67 27.34 -10.06
N ARG A 151 -53.24 27.33 -11.32
CA ARG A 151 -52.28 26.32 -11.85
C ARG A 151 -50.92 26.39 -11.15
N LEU A 152 -50.41 27.60 -10.89
CA LEU A 152 -49.18 27.79 -10.13
C LEU A 152 -49.31 27.31 -8.67
N GLN A 153 -50.51 27.52 -8.06
CA GLN A 153 -50.77 26.99 -6.71
C GLN A 153 -50.76 25.46 -6.67
N VAL A 154 -51.30 24.77 -7.68
CA VAL A 154 -51.19 23.32 -7.81
C VAL A 154 -49.73 22.88 -7.89
N GLN A 155 -48.92 23.59 -8.72
CA GLN A 155 -47.49 23.26 -8.84
C GLN A 155 -46.75 23.49 -7.53
N GLN A 156 -47.04 24.53 -6.79
CA GLN A 156 -46.48 24.81 -5.47
C GLN A 156 -46.82 23.68 -4.46
N ALA A 157 -48.11 23.32 -4.39
CA ALA A 157 -48.61 22.27 -3.50
C ALA A 157 -48.02 20.91 -3.86
N LYS A 158 -47.87 20.58 -5.15
CA LYS A 158 -47.20 19.40 -5.65
C LYS A 158 -45.75 19.32 -5.18
N SER A 159 -45.01 20.45 -5.27
CA SER A 159 -43.63 20.53 -4.82
C SER A 159 -43.47 20.28 -3.30
N ARG A 160 -44.45 20.79 -2.50
CA ARG A 160 -44.50 20.52 -1.05
C ARG A 160 -44.76 19.05 -0.77
N LEU A 161 -45.71 18.42 -1.47
CA LEU A 161 -46.02 17.01 -1.33
C LEU A 161 -44.78 16.17 -1.65
N GLN A 162 -44.09 16.44 -2.76
CA GLN A 162 -42.90 15.70 -3.15
C GLN A 162 -41.75 15.82 -2.12
N ARG A 163 -41.61 16.99 -1.48
CA ARG A 163 -40.63 17.15 -0.39
C ARG A 163 -40.99 16.31 0.83
N ALA A 164 -42.26 16.32 1.24
CA ALA A 164 -42.75 15.51 2.37
C ALA A 164 -42.56 13.99 2.09
N GLU A 165 -42.90 13.52 0.89
CA GLU A 165 -42.68 12.11 0.47
C GLU A 165 -41.19 11.75 0.45
N THR A 166 -40.30 12.65 0.03
CA THR A 166 -38.88 12.46 0.03
C THR A 166 -38.34 12.33 1.46
N ASN A 167 -38.76 13.21 2.38
CA ASN A 167 -38.38 13.11 3.79
C ASN A 167 -38.86 11.82 4.44
N PHE A 168 -40.12 11.45 4.14
CA PHE A 168 -40.67 10.17 4.60
C PHE A 168 -39.87 8.96 4.08
N SER A 169 -39.44 8.99 2.82
CA SER A 169 -38.65 7.94 2.24
C SER A 169 -37.32 7.71 2.97
N TYR A 170 -36.76 8.74 3.60
CA TYR A 170 -35.52 8.67 4.38
C TYR A 170 -35.65 7.95 5.71
N THR A 171 -36.86 7.62 6.15
CA THR A 171 -37.10 6.76 7.33
C THR A 171 -36.78 5.30 7.06
N THR A 172 -36.73 4.91 5.79
CA THR A 172 -36.31 3.56 5.37
C THR A 172 -34.89 3.64 4.82
N ILE A 173 -33.93 3.09 5.57
CA ILE A 173 -32.51 3.13 5.23
C ILE A 173 -32.14 1.86 4.51
N THR A 174 -31.62 1.98 3.29
CA THR A 174 -31.28 0.87 2.41
C THR A 174 -29.80 0.82 2.08
N ALA A 175 -29.30 -0.35 1.73
CA ALA A 175 -27.92 -0.55 1.27
C ALA A 175 -27.68 0.15 -0.09
N PRO A 176 -26.69 1.02 -0.22
CA PRO A 176 -26.38 1.72 -1.49
C PRO A 176 -25.72 0.79 -2.53
N PHE A 177 -25.04 -0.26 -2.09
CA PHE A 177 -24.41 -1.30 -2.91
C PHE A 177 -24.47 -2.65 -2.18
N GLU A 178 -24.04 -3.71 -2.83
CA GLU A 178 -23.93 -5.05 -2.27
C GLU A 178 -22.64 -5.17 -1.44
N GLY A 179 -22.76 -5.69 -0.20
CA GLY A 179 -21.59 -5.79 0.69
C GLY A 179 -21.92 -6.37 2.04
N TYR A 180 -20.99 -6.25 2.96
CA TYR A 180 -21.11 -6.72 4.33
C TYR A 180 -21.42 -5.59 5.29
N VAL A 181 -22.40 -5.82 6.15
CA VAL A 181 -22.74 -4.93 7.27
C VAL A 181 -21.72 -5.11 8.37
N ASP A 182 -21.20 -4.00 8.87
CA ASP A 182 -20.31 -3.97 10.02
C ASP A 182 -21.10 -3.84 11.33
N ARG A 183 -20.45 -3.43 12.39
CA ARG A 183 -21.06 -3.27 13.71
C ARG A 183 -22.28 -2.34 13.69
N ILE A 184 -23.31 -2.69 14.46
CA ILE A 184 -24.56 -1.92 14.62
C ILE A 184 -24.66 -1.40 16.06
N PRO A 185 -24.17 -0.17 16.34
CA PRO A 185 -24.15 0.38 17.70
C PRO A 185 -25.54 0.78 18.22
N PHE A 186 -26.48 1.11 17.33
CA PHE A 186 -27.84 1.54 17.71
C PHE A 186 -28.83 0.37 17.62
N LYS A 187 -29.61 0.22 18.67
CA LYS A 187 -30.63 -0.84 18.78
C LYS A 187 -32.03 -0.23 18.68
N VAL A 188 -33.06 -1.09 18.53
CA VAL A 188 -34.46 -0.69 18.53
C VAL A 188 -34.75 0.18 19.75
N GLY A 189 -35.41 1.33 19.55
CA GLY A 189 -35.71 2.34 20.55
C GLY A 189 -34.65 3.43 20.72
N SER A 190 -33.48 3.32 20.09
CA SER A 190 -32.45 4.36 20.11
C SER A 190 -32.88 5.58 19.28
N LEU A 191 -32.65 6.79 19.80
CA LEU A 191 -32.78 8.04 19.01
C LEU A 191 -31.52 8.19 18.15
N VAL A 192 -31.71 8.45 16.85
CA VAL A 192 -30.64 8.69 15.87
C VAL A 192 -30.84 10.00 15.16
N THR A 193 -29.74 10.65 14.81
CA THR A 193 -29.69 11.95 14.11
C THR A 193 -28.84 11.81 12.85
N PRO A 194 -28.82 12.78 11.92
CA PRO A 194 -27.98 12.73 10.73
C PRO A 194 -26.47 12.57 10.96
N SER A 195 -25.99 12.82 12.20
CA SER A 195 -24.61 12.57 12.62
C SER A 195 -24.33 11.16 13.16
N SER A 196 -25.39 10.40 13.44
CA SER A 196 -25.27 9.04 14.02
C SER A 196 -24.79 8.04 12.99
N LEU A 197 -23.71 7.29 13.29
CA LEU A 197 -23.24 6.18 12.47
C LEU A 197 -24.01 4.92 12.80
N LEU A 198 -24.94 4.51 11.92
CA LEU A 198 -25.76 3.32 12.13
C LEU A 198 -24.98 2.03 11.91
N THR A 199 -24.21 1.98 10.87
CA THR A 199 -23.28 0.91 10.50
C THR A 199 -22.35 1.38 9.40
N SER A 200 -21.37 0.59 9.03
CA SER A 200 -20.66 0.73 7.75
C SER A 200 -20.96 -0.45 6.83
N LEU A 201 -20.91 -0.19 5.54
CA LEU A 201 -21.09 -1.20 4.51
C LEU A 201 -19.83 -1.30 3.68
N THR A 202 -19.31 -2.52 3.52
CA THR A 202 -18.03 -2.79 2.88
C THR A 202 -18.19 -3.82 1.76
N ASP A 203 -17.78 -3.46 0.55
CA ASP A 203 -17.63 -4.39 -0.57
C ASP A 203 -16.21 -4.96 -0.58
N VAL A 204 -16.08 -6.24 -0.28
CA VAL A 204 -14.80 -6.96 -0.23
C VAL A 204 -14.61 -7.92 -1.41
N SER A 205 -15.34 -7.77 -2.50
CA SER A 205 -15.22 -8.61 -3.70
C SER A 205 -13.84 -8.49 -4.33
N ASP A 206 -13.34 -7.27 -4.42
CA ASP A 206 -11.97 -6.91 -4.78
C ASP A 206 -11.39 -5.99 -3.70
N MET A 207 -10.06 -5.92 -3.66
CA MET A 207 -9.36 -5.08 -2.70
C MET A 207 -8.35 -4.19 -3.41
N PHE A 208 -8.20 -2.97 -2.92
CA PHE A 208 -7.16 -2.06 -3.32
C PHE A 208 -6.02 -2.10 -2.30
N ALA A 209 -4.80 -2.31 -2.78
CA ALA A 209 -3.60 -2.14 -1.97
C ALA A 209 -2.90 -0.84 -2.38
N TYR A 210 -2.79 0.08 -1.43
CA TYR A 210 -2.08 1.35 -1.61
C TYR A 210 -0.66 1.19 -1.07
N PHE A 211 0.33 1.40 -1.91
CA PHE A 211 1.73 1.38 -1.52
C PHE A 211 2.47 2.56 -2.12
N LYS A 212 3.54 3.01 -1.46
CA LYS A 212 4.27 4.21 -1.85
C LYS A 212 5.64 3.85 -2.39
N ILE A 213 6.01 4.49 -3.51
CA ILE A 213 7.36 4.44 -4.07
C ILE A 213 7.99 5.84 -4.03
N ASN A 214 9.32 5.90 -4.08
CA ASN A 214 10.05 7.17 -4.08
C ASN A 214 10.03 7.84 -5.48
N GLU A 215 10.43 9.10 -5.54
CA GLU A 215 10.45 9.89 -6.77
C GLU A 215 11.35 9.29 -7.86
N LYS A 216 12.52 8.73 -7.49
CA LYS A 216 13.43 8.09 -8.45
C LYS A 216 12.77 6.92 -9.16
N GLU A 217 12.17 6.00 -8.41
CA GLU A 217 11.45 4.84 -8.93
C GLU A 217 10.24 5.24 -9.79
N TYR A 218 9.50 6.28 -9.37
CA TYR A 218 8.40 6.81 -10.17
C TYR A 218 8.88 7.38 -11.51
N LEU A 219 9.99 8.11 -11.53
CA LEU A 219 10.53 8.65 -12.78
C LEU A 219 11.01 7.54 -13.73
N GLU A 220 11.59 6.46 -13.20
CA GLU A 220 11.96 5.27 -13.97
C GLU A 220 10.71 4.59 -14.55
N TYR A 221 9.71 4.32 -13.70
CA TYR A 221 8.41 3.79 -14.12
C TYR A 221 7.79 4.62 -15.25
N LYS A 222 7.75 5.95 -15.08
CA LYS A 222 7.11 6.84 -16.04
C LYS A 222 7.86 6.92 -17.36
N ARG A 223 9.19 6.97 -17.34
CA ARG A 223 10.03 6.97 -18.55
C ARG A 223 9.87 5.67 -19.34
N THR A 224 9.86 4.54 -18.67
CA THR A 224 9.65 3.22 -19.29
C THR A 224 8.26 3.11 -19.91
N GLN A 225 7.22 3.59 -19.19
CA GLN A 225 5.85 3.64 -19.70
C GLN A 225 5.73 4.51 -20.97
N LEU A 226 6.37 5.69 -20.98
CA LEU A 226 6.37 6.60 -22.13
C LEU A 226 7.13 6.02 -23.34
N SER A 227 8.12 5.18 -23.10
CA SER A 227 8.88 4.47 -24.15
C SER A 227 8.11 3.28 -24.73
N GLY A 228 6.90 2.97 -24.23
CA GLY A 228 6.09 1.85 -24.69
C GLY A 228 6.64 0.46 -24.32
N ILE A 229 7.58 0.41 -23.38
CA ILE A 229 8.16 -0.85 -22.88
C ILE A 229 7.20 -1.43 -21.85
N ASP A 230 6.89 -2.72 -21.99
CA ASP A 230 6.07 -3.46 -21.03
C ASP A 230 6.80 -3.57 -19.67
N GLN A 231 6.04 -3.39 -18.61
CA GLN A 231 6.52 -3.44 -17.24
C GLN A 231 5.77 -4.55 -16.47
N PRO A 232 6.11 -5.81 -16.72
CA PRO A 232 5.40 -6.94 -16.14
C PRO A 232 5.45 -6.98 -14.62
N GLU A 233 6.45 -6.35 -13.99
CA GLU A 233 6.58 -6.23 -12.54
C GLU A 233 5.39 -5.50 -11.90
N TYR A 234 4.82 -4.49 -12.56
CA TYR A 234 3.63 -3.77 -12.07
C TYR A 234 2.31 -4.49 -12.34
N ASN A 235 2.35 -5.54 -13.16
CA ASN A 235 1.20 -6.39 -13.48
C ASN A 235 1.17 -7.71 -12.70
N ASN A 236 2.23 -8.04 -11.95
CA ASN A 236 2.39 -9.30 -11.22
C ASN A 236 2.80 -9.08 -9.76
N LEU A 237 2.10 -8.19 -9.07
CA LEU A 237 2.36 -7.87 -7.68
C LEU A 237 1.95 -9.02 -6.75
N GLU A 238 2.79 -9.33 -5.79
CA GLU A 238 2.47 -10.25 -4.71
C GLU A 238 2.16 -9.47 -3.43
N LEU A 239 1.09 -9.87 -2.75
CA LEU A 239 0.74 -9.31 -1.45
C LEU A 239 1.20 -10.27 -0.37
N ILE A 240 2.09 -9.81 0.49
CA ILE A 240 2.55 -10.52 1.69
C ILE A 240 1.71 -10.04 2.85
N LEU A 241 1.02 -10.96 3.50
CA LEU A 241 0.16 -10.69 4.65
C LEU A 241 0.99 -10.50 5.93
N SER A 242 0.34 -10.07 7.00
CA SER A 242 1.01 -9.83 8.29
C SER A 242 1.59 -11.09 8.95
N ASP A 243 1.06 -12.27 8.61
CA ASP A 243 1.58 -13.58 9.01
C ASP A 243 2.75 -14.09 8.14
N GLN A 244 3.28 -13.25 7.25
CA GLN A 244 4.32 -13.53 6.25
C GLN A 244 3.89 -14.49 5.13
N SER A 245 2.65 -14.95 5.10
CA SER A 245 2.14 -15.73 3.99
C SER A 245 1.96 -14.88 2.72
N THR A 246 2.19 -15.48 1.56
CA THR A 246 1.92 -14.84 0.27
C THR A 246 0.47 -15.05 -0.10
N TYR A 247 -0.23 -13.94 -0.37
CA TYR A 247 -1.61 -14.00 -0.86
C TYR A 247 -1.68 -14.70 -2.23
N ARG A 248 -2.63 -15.59 -2.39
CA ARG A 248 -2.73 -16.49 -3.56
C ARG A 248 -2.91 -15.76 -4.89
N TYR A 249 -3.70 -14.67 -4.90
CA TYR A 249 -4.02 -13.94 -6.11
C TYR A 249 -3.08 -12.78 -6.30
N LYS A 250 -2.50 -12.67 -7.50
CA LYS A 250 -1.60 -11.56 -7.84
C LYS A 250 -2.41 -10.31 -8.14
N GLY A 251 -1.82 -9.17 -7.80
CA GLY A 251 -2.37 -7.86 -8.08
C GLY A 251 -1.71 -7.20 -9.28
N LYS A 252 -2.37 -6.13 -9.76
CA LYS A 252 -1.82 -5.24 -10.78
C LYS A 252 -2.04 -3.79 -10.40
N VAL A 253 -1.11 -2.92 -10.78
CA VAL A 253 -1.29 -1.48 -10.66
C VAL A 253 -2.39 -1.02 -11.60
N GLU A 254 -3.36 -0.26 -11.06
CA GLU A 254 -4.42 0.36 -11.86
C GLU A 254 -4.22 1.86 -12.00
N THR A 255 -3.76 2.50 -10.93
CA THR A 255 -3.71 3.96 -10.84
C THR A 255 -2.51 4.39 -10.02
N VAL A 256 -1.95 5.52 -10.38
CA VAL A 256 -0.94 6.26 -9.62
C VAL A 256 -1.55 7.57 -9.19
N GLU A 257 -1.31 8.02 -7.97
CA GLU A 257 -1.77 9.32 -7.49
C GLU A 257 -1.20 10.48 -8.32
N GLY A 258 -1.87 11.62 -8.31
CA GLY A 258 -1.47 12.80 -9.10
C GLY A 258 -0.34 13.60 -8.47
N ASP A 259 -0.18 13.54 -7.14
CA ASP A 259 0.71 14.39 -6.38
C ASP A 259 1.66 13.58 -5.50
N PHE A 260 2.88 14.09 -5.33
CA PHE A 260 3.81 13.57 -4.34
C PHE A 260 3.43 14.02 -2.93
N GLU A 261 3.56 13.13 -1.97
CA GLU A 261 3.37 13.45 -0.56
C GLU A 261 4.47 14.40 -0.09
N ARG A 262 4.05 15.54 0.46
CA ARG A 262 4.98 16.56 0.96
C ARG A 262 5.75 16.04 2.18
N GLY A 263 7.07 16.15 2.13
CA GLY A 263 7.98 15.77 3.21
C GLY A 263 8.62 14.38 3.05
N THR A 264 8.00 13.44 2.35
CA THR A 264 8.59 12.12 2.09
C THR A 264 9.10 11.97 0.65
N GLY A 265 8.62 12.79 -0.30
CA GLY A 265 8.94 12.66 -1.72
C GLY A 265 8.45 11.32 -2.31
N SER A 266 7.40 10.73 -1.74
CA SER A 266 6.81 9.48 -2.19
C SER A 266 5.48 9.72 -2.90
N ILE A 267 5.09 8.79 -3.78
CA ILE A 267 3.83 8.80 -4.51
C ILE A 267 3.13 7.46 -4.33
N ALA A 268 1.81 7.49 -4.12
CA ALA A 268 1.07 6.27 -3.90
C ALA A 268 0.62 5.62 -5.22
N PHE A 269 0.82 4.32 -5.28
CA PHE A 269 0.32 3.42 -6.29
C PHE A 269 -0.84 2.63 -5.73
N ARG A 270 -1.90 2.46 -6.53
CA ARG A 270 -3.04 1.63 -6.20
C ARG A 270 -3.02 0.38 -7.06
N ALA A 271 -2.88 -0.76 -6.40
CA ALA A 271 -2.99 -2.06 -7.02
C ALA A 271 -4.33 -2.73 -6.67
N ARG A 272 -4.94 -3.42 -7.63
CA ARG A 272 -6.14 -4.23 -7.42
C ARG A 272 -5.78 -5.69 -7.22
N PHE A 273 -6.41 -6.31 -6.23
CA PHE A 273 -6.36 -7.74 -5.92
C PHE A 273 -7.76 -8.33 -5.89
N ALA A 274 -7.98 -9.41 -6.62
CA ALA A 274 -9.22 -10.18 -6.51
C ALA A 274 -9.31 -10.87 -5.14
N ASN A 275 -10.49 -10.89 -4.53
CA ASN A 275 -10.70 -11.46 -3.19
C ASN A 275 -11.88 -12.47 -3.14
N PRO A 276 -11.90 -13.52 -3.98
CA PRO A 276 -13.03 -14.45 -4.07
C PRO A 276 -13.24 -15.25 -2.78
N GLU A 277 -12.17 -15.53 -2.03
CA GLU A 277 -12.22 -16.23 -0.75
C GLU A 277 -12.56 -15.29 0.43
N ARG A 278 -12.67 -13.97 0.18
CA ARG A 278 -12.99 -12.95 1.18
C ARG A 278 -12.05 -12.94 2.40
N LEU A 279 -10.81 -13.41 2.18
CA LEU A 279 -9.76 -13.44 3.21
C LEU A 279 -9.32 -12.03 3.61
N LEU A 280 -9.18 -11.14 2.62
CA LEU A 280 -8.78 -9.77 2.86
C LEU A 280 -9.98 -8.96 3.38
N ARG A 281 -9.71 -8.08 4.34
CA ARG A 281 -10.68 -7.14 4.92
C ARG A 281 -10.19 -5.71 4.77
N HIS A 282 -11.11 -4.77 4.85
CA HIS A 282 -10.77 -3.34 4.85
C HIS A 282 -9.88 -2.99 6.04
N GLY A 283 -8.78 -2.24 5.79
CA GLY A 283 -7.84 -1.79 6.82
C GLY A 283 -6.77 -2.82 7.21
N VAL A 284 -6.65 -3.93 6.49
CA VAL A 284 -5.53 -4.88 6.68
C VAL A 284 -4.25 -4.27 6.12
N SER A 285 -3.15 -4.37 6.88
CA SER A 285 -1.83 -4.00 6.40
C SER A 285 -1.07 -5.21 5.86
N GLY A 286 -0.25 -4.96 4.84
CA GLY A 286 0.60 -5.98 4.23
C GLY A 286 1.83 -5.36 3.59
N LYS A 287 2.53 -6.14 2.78
CA LYS A 287 3.62 -5.65 1.93
C LYS A 287 3.37 -6.08 0.49
N ILE A 288 3.50 -5.15 -0.43
CA ILE A 288 3.59 -5.48 -1.85
C ILE A 288 5.02 -5.91 -2.14
N ARG A 289 5.18 -7.09 -2.71
CA ARG A 289 6.46 -7.57 -3.24
C ARG A 289 6.39 -7.53 -4.76
N MET A 290 7.35 -6.85 -5.34
CA MET A 290 7.54 -6.69 -6.78
C MET A 290 8.90 -7.26 -7.16
N LEU A 291 8.97 -8.07 -8.21
CA LEU A 291 10.21 -8.62 -8.73
C LEU A 291 10.73 -7.69 -9.84
N THR A 292 11.78 -6.95 -9.54
CA THR A 292 12.41 -6.04 -10.51
C THR A 292 13.54 -6.76 -11.21
N LYS A 293 13.44 -6.88 -12.54
CA LYS A 293 14.49 -7.46 -13.38
C LYS A 293 15.63 -6.47 -13.53
N MET A 294 16.82 -6.86 -13.08
CA MET A 294 18.05 -6.10 -13.26
C MET A 294 18.94 -6.82 -14.28
N GLU A 295 19.20 -6.16 -15.40
CA GLU A 295 20.03 -6.68 -16.48
C GLU A 295 21.44 -6.10 -16.40
N ASN A 296 22.43 -6.84 -16.93
CA ASN A 296 23.83 -6.44 -16.98
C ASN A 296 24.40 -6.05 -15.60
N VAL A 297 24.05 -6.83 -14.57
CA VAL A 297 24.53 -6.62 -13.21
C VAL A 297 25.60 -7.66 -12.86
N VAL A 298 26.45 -7.30 -11.92
CA VAL A 298 27.46 -8.18 -11.35
C VAL A 298 27.14 -8.46 -9.90
N LEU A 299 27.27 -9.72 -9.49
CA LEU A 299 27.06 -10.16 -8.11
C LEU A 299 28.38 -10.21 -7.36
N VAL A 300 28.55 -9.35 -6.37
CA VAL A 300 29.75 -9.26 -5.53
C VAL A 300 29.45 -9.87 -4.16
N PRO A 301 30.13 -10.98 -3.74
CA PRO A 301 29.92 -11.53 -2.41
C PRO A 301 30.22 -10.50 -1.32
N GLN A 302 29.36 -10.37 -0.32
CA GLN A 302 29.57 -9.40 0.77
C GLN A 302 30.88 -9.61 1.52
N GLN A 303 31.32 -10.88 1.68
CA GLN A 303 32.60 -11.21 2.31
C GLN A 303 33.84 -10.76 1.51
N SER A 304 33.67 -10.46 0.21
CA SER A 304 34.72 -9.93 -0.68
C SER A 304 34.82 -8.40 -0.63
N THR A 305 33.98 -7.76 0.17
CA THR A 305 33.89 -6.31 0.28
C THR A 305 34.37 -5.79 1.63
N PHE A 306 34.74 -4.54 1.66
CA PHE A 306 34.97 -3.79 2.89
C PHE A 306 34.43 -2.37 2.74
N GLU A 307 34.06 -1.76 3.85
CA GLU A 307 33.46 -0.44 3.89
C GLU A 307 34.42 0.55 4.54
N ILE A 308 34.61 1.70 3.91
CA ILE A 308 35.31 2.84 4.49
C ILE A 308 34.37 4.04 4.43
N GLN A 309 33.93 4.50 5.58
CA GLN A 309 32.87 5.50 5.70
C GLN A 309 31.59 5.02 4.99
N ASP A 310 31.09 5.77 4.03
CA ASP A 310 29.85 5.49 3.30
C ASP A 310 30.08 4.77 1.95
N PHE A 311 31.31 4.34 1.67
CA PHE A 311 31.67 3.71 0.40
C PHE A 311 32.00 2.23 0.56
N THR A 312 31.50 1.42 -0.37
CA THR A 312 31.83 -0.01 -0.47
C THR A 312 32.94 -0.23 -1.48
N TYR A 313 33.94 -1.05 -1.09
CA TYR A 313 35.13 -1.32 -1.89
C TYR A 313 35.34 -2.80 -2.09
N VAL A 314 36.03 -3.14 -3.19
CA VAL A 314 36.60 -4.46 -3.47
C VAL A 314 38.07 -4.33 -3.80
N TYR A 315 38.83 -5.38 -3.58
CA TYR A 315 40.18 -5.52 -4.14
C TYR A 315 40.11 -6.19 -5.50
N THR A 316 40.46 -5.47 -6.57
CA THR A 316 40.61 -6.01 -7.92
C THR A 316 42.04 -6.52 -8.11
N VAL A 317 42.18 -7.60 -8.88
CA VAL A 317 43.47 -8.25 -9.12
C VAL A 317 43.80 -8.18 -10.62
N ALA A 318 44.92 -7.60 -10.96
CA ALA A 318 45.42 -7.55 -12.33
C ALA A 318 46.11 -8.87 -12.73
N GLU A 319 46.41 -9.07 -14.01
CA GLU A 319 47.03 -10.28 -14.54
C GLU A 319 48.43 -10.57 -13.93
N ASP A 320 49.14 -9.52 -13.52
CA ASP A 320 50.43 -9.58 -12.85
C ASP A 320 50.31 -9.91 -11.34
N GLY A 321 49.10 -10.11 -10.82
CA GLY A 321 48.82 -10.36 -9.42
C GLY A 321 48.83 -9.14 -8.53
N LYS A 322 48.90 -7.93 -9.10
CA LYS A 322 48.87 -6.66 -8.36
C LYS A 322 47.44 -6.32 -7.97
N VAL A 323 47.26 -6.00 -6.69
CA VAL A 323 45.95 -5.64 -6.12
C VAL A 323 45.73 -4.14 -6.18
N SER A 324 44.51 -3.71 -6.53
CA SER A 324 44.09 -2.32 -6.51
C SER A 324 42.71 -2.17 -5.87
N VAL A 325 42.53 -1.12 -5.08
CA VAL A 325 41.23 -0.78 -4.46
C VAL A 325 40.31 -0.17 -5.50
N ARG A 326 39.06 -0.64 -5.55
CA ARG A 326 38.02 -0.08 -6.40
C ARG A 326 36.72 0.07 -5.62
N SER A 327 36.14 1.27 -5.64
CA SER A 327 34.82 1.52 -5.07
C SER A 327 33.72 1.14 -6.06
N PHE A 328 32.55 0.80 -5.54
CA PHE A 328 31.34 0.59 -6.30
C PHE A 328 30.12 0.98 -5.46
N GLU A 329 29.02 1.32 -6.10
CA GLU A 329 27.74 1.60 -5.46
C GLU A 329 26.85 0.35 -5.52
N PRO A 330 26.44 -0.24 -4.38
CA PRO A 330 25.48 -1.31 -4.35
C PRO A 330 24.10 -0.81 -4.75
N LEU A 331 23.54 -1.27 -5.86
CA LEU A 331 22.16 -0.98 -6.30
C LEU A 331 21.12 -1.72 -5.46
N ALA A 332 21.44 -2.96 -5.04
CA ALA A 332 20.57 -3.81 -4.23
C ALA A 332 21.39 -4.88 -3.49
N ARG A 333 20.72 -5.55 -2.55
CA ARG A 333 21.20 -6.81 -1.94
C ARG A 333 20.37 -7.98 -2.46
N HIS A 334 21.06 -9.05 -2.84
CA HIS A 334 20.45 -10.32 -3.22
C HIS A 334 21.11 -11.46 -2.43
N GLY A 335 20.43 -11.90 -1.36
CA GLY A 335 21.03 -12.82 -0.39
C GLY A 335 22.34 -12.29 0.18
N SER A 336 23.41 -13.07 0.08
CA SER A 336 24.75 -12.71 0.53
C SER A 336 25.60 -11.93 -0.49
N TYR A 337 24.94 -11.37 -1.53
CA TYR A 337 25.60 -10.60 -2.59
C TYR A 337 25.16 -9.15 -2.61
N TYR A 338 26.09 -8.25 -2.96
CA TYR A 338 25.76 -6.94 -3.48
C TYR A 338 25.59 -7.01 -4.99
N VAL A 339 24.58 -6.29 -5.50
CA VAL A 339 24.29 -6.16 -6.92
C VAL A 339 24.80 -4.80 -7.39
N THR A 340 25.62 -4.76 -8.43
CA THR A 340 26.14 -3.52 -8.98
C THR A 340 26.34 -3.56 -10.50
N GLN A 341 26.40 -2.40 -11.15
CA GLN A 341 26.76 -2.22 -12.56
C GLN A 341 28.11 -1.54 -12.72
N ASP A 342 28.75 -1.10 -11.63
CA ASP A 342 29.99 -0.30 -11.67
C ASP A 342 31.25 -1.12 -11.97
N LEU A 343 31.16 -2.44 -11.80
CA LEU A 343 32.30 -3.33 -12.04
C LEU A 343 32.18 -3.97 -13.43
N PRO A 344 33.23 -3.88 -14.26
CA PRO A 344 33.25 -4.50 -15.59
C PRO A 344 33.09 -6.03 -15.51
N ASP A 345 32.50 -6.59 -16.59
CA ASP A 345 32.51 -8.04 -16.79
C ASP A 345 33.94 -8.60 -16.77
N GLN A 346 34.10 -9.84 -16.31
CA GLN A 346 35.39 -10.53 -16.19
C GLN A 346 36.40 -9.91 -15.19
N THR A 347 36.00 -8.91 -14.39
CA THR A 347 36.86 -8.38 -13.33
C THR A 347 37.20 -9.48 -12.32
N VAL A 348 38.47 -9.65 -12.00
CA VAL A 348 38.93 -10.58 -10.96
C VAL A 348 39.01 -9.82 -9.63
N ILE A 349 38.36 -10.34 -8.59
CA ILE A 349 38.36 -9.76 -7.25
C ILE A 349 38.90 -10.76 -6.22
N VAL A 350 39.41 -10.25 -5.10
CA VAL A 350 39.73 -11.08 -3.94
C VAL A 350 38.44 -11.58 -3.32
N TYR A 351 38.33 -12.90 -3.14
CA TYR A 351 37.15 -13.55 -2.60
C TYR A 351 37.14 -13.60 -1.07
N GLU A 352 38.26 -14.02 -0.47
CA GLU A 352 38.44 -14.12 0.98
C GLU A 352 39.78 -13.51 1.42
N GLY A 353 39.87 -13.10 2.70
CA GLY A 353 41.09 -12.56 3.29
C GLY A 353 41.28 -11.05 3.01
N VAL A 354 40.23 -10.33 2.65
CA VAL A 354 40.29 -8.87 2.37
C VAL A 354 40.94 -8.05 3.49
N GLN A 355 40.87 -8.52 4.74
CA GLN A 355 41.47 -7.84 5.90
C GLN A 355 43.01 -7.93 5.95
N MET A 356 43.61 -8.83 5.19
CA MET A 356 45.07 -9.05 5.16
C MET A 356 45.73 -8.37 3.95
N ILE A 357 44.92 -7.73 3.08
CA ILE A 357 45.39 -7.19 1.82
C ILE A 357 45.42 -5.66 1.92
N THR A 358 46.39 -5.08 1.27
CA THR A 358 46.52 -3.63 1.14
C THR A 358 46.67 -3.22 -0.32
N ASP A 359 46.28 -2.00 -0.62
CA ASP A 359 46.37 -1.46 -1.97
C ASP A 359 47.84 -1.49 -2.48
N GLY A 360 48.03 -1.89 -3.74
CA GLY A 360 49.35 -2.04 -4.37
C GLY A 360 50.10 -3.36 -4.01
N MET A 361 49.58 -4.21 -3.13
CA MET A 361 50.21 -5.48 -2.78
C MET A 361 50.17 -6.44 -3.98
N THR A 362 51.18 -7.30 -4.10
CA THR A 362 51.19 -8.41 -5.08
C THR A 362 50.86 -9.70 -4.39
N ILE A 363 49.85 -10.39 -4.84
CA ILE A 363 49.37 -11.67 -4.33
C ILE A 363 49.63 -12.80 -5.33
N ASN A 364 49.52 -14.04 -4.86
CA ASN A 364 49.50 -15.21 -5.72
C ASN A 364 48.05 -15.67 -5.84
N PRO A 365 47.36 -15.34 -6.94
CA PRO A 365 45.92 -15.59 -7.07
C PRO A 365 45.63 -17.08 -7.22
N ASP A 366 44.65 -17.58 -6.46
CA ASP A 366 44.07 -18.91 -6.60
C ASP A 366 42.60 -18.79 -7.02
N MET A 367 42.33 -19.16 -8.27
CA MET A 367 41.00 -18.97 -8.87
C MET A 367 39.99 -19.94 -8.28
N VAL A 368 38.98 -19.40 -7.60
CA VAL A 368 37.85 -20.17 -7.09
C VAL A 368 36.69 -20.10 -8.10
N ASP A 369 36.05 -21.25 -8.33
CA ASP A 369 34.90 -21.32 -9.25
C ASP A 369 33.69 -20.58 -8.68
N GLY A 370 33.26 -19.52 -9.38
CA GLY A 370 32.12 -18.72 -8.98
C GLY A 370 30.80 -19.50 -8.90
N ALA A 371 30.66 -20.60 -9.66
CA ALA A 371 29.47 -21.44 -9.58
C ALA A 371 29.43 -22.28 -8.29
N THR A 372 30.56 -22.67 -7.79
CA THR A 372 30.69 -23.38 -6.50
C THR A 372 30.41 -22.45 -5.32
N ILE A 373 30.95 -21.24 -5.38
CA ILE A 373 30.66 -20.18 -4.38
C ILE A 373 29.16 -19.86 -4.33
N ARG A 374 28.51 -19.70 -5.49
CA ARG A 374 27.08 -19.40 -5.56
C ARG A 374 26.24 -20.47 -4.86
N ARG A 375 26.50 -21.76 -5.14
CA ARG A 375 25.80 -22.87 -4.47
C ARG A 375 26.03 -22.90 -2.96
N GLN A 376 27.24 -22.60 -2.49
CA GLN A 376 27.54 -22.56 -1.05
C GLN A 376 26.81 -21.42 -0.33
N LEU A 377 26.75 -20.25 -0.91
CA LEU A 377 26.07 -19.09 -0.32
C LEU A 377 24.53 -19.23 -0.38
N GLU A 378 23.98 -19.82 -1.44
CA GLU A 378 22.55 -20.14 -1.54
C GLU A 378 22.11 -21.16 -0.47
N SER A 379 22.89 -22.22 -0.27
CA SER A 379 22.60 -23.23 0.77
C SER A 379 22.70 -22.66 2.20
N SER A 380 23.56 -21.67 2.43
CA SER A 380 23.69 -21.00 3.73
C SER A 380 22.49 -20.10 4.01
N ASN A 381 21.94 -19.42 3.00
CA ASN A 381 20.76 -18.56 3.12
C ASN A 381 19.46 -19.36 3.36
N GLU A 382 19.32 -20.56 2.79
CA GLU A 382 18.17 -21.44 3.05
C GLU A 382 18.13 -21.94 4.51
N ILE A 383 19.28 -22.12 5.14
CA ILE A 383 19.38 -22.54 6.54
C ILE A 383 19.03 -21.38 7.50
N GLU A 384 19.33 -20.15 7.13
CA GLU A 384 19.08 -18.96 7.94
C GLU A 384 17.61 -18.48 7.87
N ASN A 385 16.96 -18.70 6.72
CA ASN A 385 15.53 -18.39 6.54
C ASN A 385 14.57 -19.43 7.15
N ASN A 386 15.08 -20.61 7.55
CA ASN A 386 14.30 -21.67 8.20
C ASN A 386 14.44 -21.69 9.74
N LYS A 387 15.06 -20.69 10.33
CA LYS A 387 15.13 -20.47 11.79
C LYS A 387 14.30 -19.28 12.21
#